data_e81a89367c8cb4f2a9e440fb75697320
#
_entry.id   e81a89367c8cb4f2a9e440fb75697320
#
_cell.length_a   1.000
_cell.length_b   1.000
_cell.length_c   1.000
_cell.angle_alpha   90.00
_cell.angle_beta   90.00
_cell.angle_gamma   90.00
#
_symmetry.space_group_name_H-M   'P 1'
#
loop_
_entity.id
_entity.type
_entity.pdbx_description
1 polymer ?
#
loop_
_entity_poly.entity_id
_entity_poly.type
_entity_poly.pdbx_seq_one_letter_code
_entity_poly.pdbx_strand_id
1 'polypeptide(L)'
;MKIQSLGHVVIKVRNIEKSIEFYNGLLGLPVVAHNEKPPMAFFSLGNHHDFAVMEVGDGAASPTVKQVGLAHVAFKIGDDLDDLRDAKSHLDNASVPCAPVDHEVTKSLYFADPDGNQVELYVDASDAWREEPQRVAQSGPLAI
;
A
#
# COMPACT_ATOMS: atom_id res chain seq x y z
N MET A 1 -0.63 4.75 -29.45
CA MET A 1 0.08 4.84 -28.14
C MET A 1 -0.05 3.49 -27.45
N LYS A 2 1.01 3.00 -26.80
CA LYS A 2 1.01 1.73 -26.05
C LYS A 2 1.58 1.98 -24.66
N ILE A 3 0.79 1.72 -23.60
CA ILE A 3 1.27 1.75 -22.21
C ILE A 3 2.14 0.53 -21.98
N GLN A 4 3.35 0.72 -21.42
CA GLN A 4 4.35 -0.34 -21.20
C GLN A 4 4.21 -0.97 -19.81
N SER A 5 3.99 -0.15 -18.78
CA SER A 5 3.90 -0.57 -17.38
C SER A 5 3.23 0.49 -16.52
N LEU A 6 2.87 0.14 -15.30
CA LEU A 6 2.62 1.11 -14.24
C LEU A 6 3.98 1.64 -13.77
N GLY A 7 4.19 2.96 -13.83
CA GLY A 7 5.46 3.59 -13.43
C GLY A 7 5.52 3.81 -11.93
N HIS A 8 4.65 4.64 -11.40
CA HIS A 8 4.60 4.99 -9.98
C HIS A 8 3.21 5.52 -9.58
N VAL A 9 2.97 5.57 -8.29
CA VAL A 9 1.79 6.17 -7.67
C VAL A 9 2.21 7.31 -6.74
N VAL A 10 1.52 8.44 -6.80
CA VAL A 10 1.71 9.57 -5.87
C VAL A 10 0.43 9.79 -5.11
N ILE A 11 0.49 9.77 -3.78
CA ILE A 11 -0.64 10.08 -2.91
C ILE A 11 -0.44 11.42 -2.19
N LYS A 12 -1.52 12.03 -1.76
CA LYS A 12 -1.51 13.26 -0.98
C LYS A 12 -1.58 12.92 0.51
N VAL A 13 -0.78 13.63 1.30
CA VAL A 13 -0.69 13.46 2.75
C VAL A 13 -0.71 14.83 3.43
N ARG A 14 -1.16 14.90 4.67
CA ARG A 14 -1.18 16.16 5.41
C ARG A 14 0.19 16.59 5.91
N ASN A 15 1.00 15.63 6.34
CA ASN A 15 2.32 15.90 6.93
C ASN A 15 3.33 14.89 6.41
N ILE A 16 4.38 15.39 5.76
CA ILE A 16 5.39 14.56 5.10
C ILE A 16 6.22 13.73 6.09
N GLU A 17 6.53 14.29 7.26
CA GLU A 17 7.38 13.63 8.27
C GLU A 17 6.65 12.42 8.86
N LYS A 18 5.37 12.58 9.21
CA LYS A 18 4.53 11.46 9.67
C LYS A 18 4.38 10.37 8.62
N SER A 19 4.28 10.76 7.35
CA SER A 19 4.18 9.80 6.26
C SER A 19 5.49 9.06 6.03
N ILE A 20 6.63 9.73 6.14
CA ILE A 20 7.95 9.08 6.09
C ILE A 20 8.11 8.10 7.27
N GLU A 21 7.74 8.49 8.48
CA GLU A 21 7.75 7.60 9.65
C GLU A 21 6.90 6.36 9.42
N PHE A 22 5.74 6.50 8.80
CA PHE A 22 4.87 5.39 8.47
C PHE A 22 5.42 4.52 7.33
N TYR A 23 5.65 5.08 6.14
CA TYR A 23 6.04 4.31 4.96
C TYR A 23 7.48 3.80 5.01
N ASN A 24 8.43 4.58 5.53
CA ASN A 24 9.81 4.14 5.71
C ASN A 24 10.01 3.49 7.07
N GLY A 25 9.61 4.14 8.17
CA GLY A 25 9.86 3.66 9.52
C GLY A 25 9.10 2.39 9.85
N LEU A 26 7.79 2.34 9.59
CA LEU A 26 6.96 1.17 9.91
C LEU A 26 6.97 0.14 8.78
N LEU A 27 6.72 0.54 7.53
CA LEU A 27 6.59 -0.39 6.40
C LEU A 27 7.91 -0.73 5.72
N GLY A 28 9.00 0.00 6.00
CA GLY A 28 10.33 -0.29 5.48
C GLY A 28 10.56 0.10 4.02
N LEU A 29 9.71 0.95 3.40
CA LEU A 29 9.94 1.42 2.03
C LEU A 29 11.17 2.34 2.00
N PRO A 30 12.20 2.05 1.18
CA PRO A 30 13.40 2.89 1.11
C PRO A 30 13.11 4.27 0.52
N VAL A 31 13.45 5.33 1.24
CA VAL A 31 13.41 6.71 0.73
C VAL A 31 14.62 6.94 -0.16
N VAL A 32 14.40 7.45 -1.37
CA VAL A 32 15.47 7.69 -2.36
C VAL A 32 15.66 9.16 -2.69
N ALA A 33 14.66 10.00 -2.45
CA ALA A 33 14.74 11.43 -2.71
C ALA A 33 13.70 12.22 -1.93
N HIS A 34 13.96 13.51 -1.79
CA HIS A 34 13.04 14.51 -1.24
C HIS A 34 12.95 15.72 -2.16
N ASN A 35 11.79 16.41 -2.11
CA ASN A 35 11.61 17.73 -2.70
C ASN A 35 11.02 18.66 -1.62
N GLU A 36 11.42 19.93 -1.62
CA GLU A 36 10.97 20.91 -0.63
C GLU A 36 9.74 21.71 -1.09
N LYS A 37 9.55 21.87 -2.39
CA LYS A 37 8.47 22.73 -2.95
C LYS A 37 7.86 22.09 -4.21
N PRO A 38 6.68 21.46 -4.08
CA PRO A 38 5.99 21.08 -2.83
C PRO A 38 6.80 20.05 -2.04
N PRO A 39 6.60 19.95 -0.70
CA PRO A 39 7.24 18.91 0.09
C PRO A 39 6.81 17.51 -0.40
N MET A 40 7.78 16.68 -0.78
CA MET A 40 7.55 15.32 -1.28
C MET A 40 8.64 14.37 -0.78
N ALA A 41 8.29 13.12 -0.61
CA ALA A 41 9.24 12.02 -0.43
C ALA A 41 8.97 10.93 -1.48
N PHE A 42 10.05 10.39 -2.03
CA PHE A 42 10.03 9.38 -3.08
C PHE A 42 10.61 8.08 -2.53
N PHE A 43 9.92 6.97 -2.78
CA PHE A 43 10.30 5.64 -2.31
C PHE A 43 10.54 4.73 -3.50
N SER A 44 11.55 3.84 -3.39
CA SER A 44 11.88 2.90 -4.46
C SER A 44 11.94 1.46 -3.95
N LEU A 45 11.37 0.56 -4.73
CA LEU A 45 11.46 -0.89 -4.61
C LEU A 45 12.33 -1.50 -5.72
N GLY A 46 13.11 -0.64 -6.42
CA GLY A 46 14.01 -1.06 -7.49
C GLY A 46 13.85 -0.29 -8.80
N ASN A 47 12.85 0.59 -8.91
CA ASN A 47 12.67 1.54 -10.00
C ASN A 47 13.26 2.91 -9.61
N HIS A 48 13.27 3.91 -10.51
CA HIS A 48 13.67 5.30 -10.18
C HIS A 48 12.84 5.88 -9.01
N HIS A 49 11.56 5.54 -8.89
CA HIS A 49 10.68 5.52 -7.73
C HIS A 49 9.41 4.75 -8.10
N ASP A 50 8.83 4.08 -7.13
CA ASP A 50 7.60 3.29 -7.31
C ASP A 50 6.42 3.96 -6.63
N PHE A 51 6.70 4.68 -5.56
CA PHE A 51 5.72 5.35 -4.72
C PHE A 51 6.24 6.72 -4.29
N ALA A 52 5.35 7.70 -4.11
CA ALA A 52 5.68 8.99 -3.53
C ALA A 52 4.52 9.55 -2.70
N VAL A 53 4.87 10.38 -1.73
CA VAL A 53 3.91 11.17 -0.95
C VAL A 53 4.15 12.65 -1.20
N MET A 54 3.06 13.43 -1.32
CA MET A 54 3.09 14.87 -1.52
C MET A 54 2.29 15.55 -0.43
N GLU A 55 2.91 16.47 0.29
CA GLU A 55 2.24 17.23 1.35
C GLU A 55 1.25 18.25 0.79
N VAL A 56 0.05 18.27 1.36
CA VAL A 56 -1.00 19.23 1.06
C VAL A 56 -1.44 20.07 2.28
N GLY A 57 -0.83 19.80 3.44
CA GLY A 57 -1.05 20.53 4.69
C GLY A 57 -2.19 19.98 5.56
N ASP A 58 -2.16 20.38 6.83
CA ASP A 58 -3.02 19.83 7.90
C ASP A 58 -4.52 20.10 7.71
N GLY A 59 -4.89 21.11 6.91
CA GLY A 59 -6.29 21.41 6.63
C GLY A 59 -7.00 20.50 5.64
N ALA A 60 -6.28 19.55 5.03
CA ALA A 60 -6.86 18.61 4.06
C ALA A 60 -7.73 17.55 4.76
N ALA A 61 -8.89 17.26 4.16
CA ALA A 61 -9.77 16.20 4.64
C ALA A 61 -9.21 14.82 4.28
N SER A 62 -9.47 13.83 5.14
CA SER A 62 -9.18 12.42 4.82
C SER A 62 -10.07 11.93 3.66
N PRO A 63 -9.59 10.96 2.85
CA PRO A 63 -10.40 10.36 1.81
C PRO A 63 -11.61 9.64 2.42
N THR A 64 -12.70 9.57 1.67
CA THR A 64 -13.92 8.86 2.06
C THR A 64 -14.22 7.72 1.11
N VAL A 65 -14.95 6.70 1.59
CA VAL A 65 -15.30 5.50 0.82
C VAL A 65 -16.05 5.81 -0.49
N LYS A 66 -16.79 6.93 -0.54
CA LYS A 66 -17.57 7.33 -1.73
C LYS A 66 -16.86 8.37 -2.62
N GLN A 67 -15.63 8.71 -2.30
CA GLN A 67 -14.86 9.67 -3.08
C GLN A 67 -14.24 9.00 -4.31
N VAL A 68 -14.37 9.65 -5.46
CA VAL A 68 -13.66 9.22 -6.67
C VAL A 68 -12.16 9.48 -6.51
N GLY A 69 -11.33 8.49 -6.82
CA GLY A 69 -9.87 8.59 -6.71
C GLY A 69 -9.22 7.23 -6.50
N LEU A 70 -8.08 7.22 -5.84
CA LEU A 70 -7.36 6.01 -5.48
C LEU A 70 -8.14 5.26 -4.38
N ALA A 71 -8.46 3.99 -4.62
CA ALA A 71 -9.08 3.14 -3.61
C ALA A 71 -8.05 2.67 -2.58
N HIS A 72 -6.93 2.11 -3.04
CA HIS A 72 -5.79 1.71 -2.23
C HIS A 72 -4.52 1.60 -3.08
N VAL A 73 -3.38 1.53 -2.43
CA VAL A 73 -2.11 1.12 -3.02
C VAL A 73 -1.68 -0.22 -2.41
N ALA A 74 -1.26 -1.18 -3.24
CA ALA A 74 -0.87 -2.50 -2.80
C ALA A 74 0.64 -2.72 -2.94
N PHE A 75 1.27 -3.28 -1.89
CA PHE A 75 2.68 -3.66 -1.88
C PHE A 75 2.81 -5.16 -1.66
N LYS A 76 3.53 -5.83 -2.55
CA LYS A 76 3.87 -7.24 -2.36
C LYS A 76 4.97 -7.35 -1.30
N ILE A 77 4.77 -8.24 -0.32
CA ILE A 77 5.72 -8.47 0.78
C ILE A 77 6.35 -9.86 0.77
N GLY A 78 5.83 -10.78 -0.02
CA GLY A 78 6.35 -12.14 -0.11
C GLY A 78 5.47 -13.06 -0.96
N ASP A 79 5.73 -14.36 -0.86
CA ASP A 79 5.00 -15.42 -1.55
C ASP A 79 4.51 -16.50 -0.55
N ASP A 80 4.60 -16.23 0.76
CA ASP A 80 4.20 -17.16 1.81
C ASP A 80 3.20 -16.52 2.77
N LEU A 81 2.27 -17.32 3.28
CA LEU A 81 1.30 -16.87 4.26
C LEU A 81 1.96 -16.50 5.61
N ASP A 82 3.12 -17.04 5.92
CA ASP A 82 3.87 -16.68 7.12
C ASP A 82 4.43 -15.26 7.02
N ASP A 83 4.84 -14.79 5.82
CA ASP A 83 5.21 -13.38 5.60
C ASP A 83 4.03 -12.45 5.97
N LEU A 84 2.81 -12.85 5.61
CA LEU A 84 1.61 -12.07 5.92
C LEU A 84 1.26 -12.10 7.41
N ARG A 85 1.46 -13.23 8.11
CA ARG A 85 1.27 -13.35 9.56
C ARG A 85 2.27 -12.48 10.33
N ASP A 86 3.52 -12.47 9.88
CA ASP A 86 4.57 -11.64 10.46
C ASP A 86 4.26 -10.15 10.25
N ALA A 87 3.82 -9.76 9.06
CA ALA A 87 3.36 -8.41 8.78
C ALA A 87 2.16 -8.00 9.64
N LYS A 88 1.19 -8.90 9.84
CA LYS A 88 0.05 -8.66 10.73
C LYS A 88 0.51 -8.42 12.16
N SER A 89 1.40 -9.27 12.67
CA SER A 89 1.94 -9.14 14.02
C SER A 89 2.71 -7.82 14.17
N HIS A 90 3.44 -7.40 13.14
CA HIS A 90 4.16 -6.13 13.12
C HIS A 90 3.21 -4.91 13.19
N LEU A 91 2.12 -4.93 12.40
CA LEU A 91 1.08 -3.89 12.42
C LEU A 91 0.33 -3.85 13.76
N ASP A 92 -0.02 -5.02 14.32
CA ASP A 92 -0.68 -5.13 15.62
C ASP A 92 0.21 -4.54 16.75
N ASN A 93 1.50 -4.84 16.75
CA ASN A 93 2.48 -4.28 17.70
C ASN A 93 2.61 -2.76 17.58
N ALA A 94 2.44 -2.22 16.37
CA ALA A 94 2.41 -0.79 16.12
C ALA A 94 1.03 -0.15 16.37
N SER A 95 0.05 -0.92 16.82
CA SER A 95 -1.34 -0.48 17.02
C SER A 95 -2.01 0.04 15.75
N VAL A 96 -1.66 -0.53 14.59
CA VAL A 96 -2.29 -0.24 13.29
C VAL A 96 -3.32 -1.34 12.99
N PRO A 97 -4.63 -1.05 13.12
CA PRO A 97 -5.66 -2.03 12.85
C PRO A 97 -5.64 -2.46 11.38
N CYS A 98 -5.68 -3.76 11.11
CA CYS A 98 -5.73 -4.28 9.76
C CYS A 98 -6.82 -5.35 9.58
N ALA A 99 -7.32 -5.48 8.35
CA ALA A 99 -8.34 -6.45 7.97
C ALA A 99 -7.74 -7.49 7.01
N PRO A 100 -7.64 -8.77 7.41
CA PRO A 100 -7.22 -9.84 6.52
C PRO A 100 -8.30 -10.20 5.50
N VAL A 101 -7.90 -10.34 4.23
CA VAL A 101 -8.79 -10.67 3.11
C VAL A 101 -8.17 -11.75 2.24
N ASP A 102 -8.97 -12.72 1.83
CA ASP A 102 -8.61 -13.76 0.88
C ASP A 102 -9.12 -13.36 -0.52
N HIS A 103 -8.22 -13.12 -1.45
CA HIS A 103 -8.53 -12.86 -2.85
C HIS A 103 -8.29 -14.09 -3.75
N GLU A 104 -8.21 -15.29 -3.15
CA GLU A 104 -7.92 -16.55 -3.82
C GLU A 104 -6.48 -16.59 -4.37
N VAL A 105 -6.14 -15.75 -5.34
CA VAL A 105 -4.82 -15.69 -5.97
C VAL A 105 -3.79 -14.90 -5.14
N THR A 106 -4.26 -14.02 -4.25
CA THR A 106 -3.45 -13.31 -3.24
C THR A 106 -4.10 -13.41 -1.87
N LYS A 107 -3.30 -13.24 -0.82
CA LYS A 107 -3.77 -13.07 0.55
C LYS A 107 -3.27 -11.71 1.03
N SER A 108 -4.15 -10.93 1.66
CA SER A 108 -3.93 -9.50 1.85
C SER A 108 -4.28 -9.02 3.26
N LEU A 109 -3.61 -7.93 3.68
CA LEU A 109 -3.94 -7.12 4.85
C LEU A 109 -4.27 -5.70 4.37
N TYR A 110 -5.46 -5.22 4.72
CA TYR A 110 -5.89 -3.84 4.44
C TYR A 110 -5.84 -3.00 5.71
N PHE A 111 -5.27 -1.82 5.63
CA PHE A 111 -5.18 -0.86 6.72
C PHE A 111 -5.09 0.57 6.18
N ALA A 112 -5.14 1.57 7.06
CA ALA A 112 -5.03 2.97 6.69
C ALA A 112 -3.67 3.54 7.10
N ASP A 113 -3.14 4.46 6.27
CA ASP A 113 -2.05 5.32 6.66
C ASP A 113 -2.53 6.42 7.65
N PRO A 114 -1.64 7.27 8.21
CA PRO A 114 -2.03 8.34 9.15
C PRO A 114 -3.07 9.33 8.61
N ASP A 115 -3.22 9.43 7.30
CA ASP A 115 -4.16 10.33 6.64
C ASP A 115 -5.48 9.68 6.24
N GLY A 116 -5.57 8.34 6.39
CA GLY A 116 -6.72 7.54 6.00
C GLY A 116 -6.65 7.02 4.56
N ASN A 117 -5.50 7.17 3.86
CA ASN A 117 -5.29 6.48 2.59
C ASN A 117 -5.21 4.98 2.83
N GLN A 118 -5.92 4.19 2.02
CA GLN A 118 -5.92 2.74 2.17
C GLN A 118 -4.65 2.13 1.58
N VAL A 119 -4.05 1.23 2.34
CA VAL A 119 -2.86 0.46 1.99
C VAL A 119 -3.18 -1.02 2.07
N GLU A 120 -2.64 -1.78 1.13
CA GLU A 120 -2.69 -3.23 1.10
C GLU A 120 -1.27 -3.80 1.16
N LEU A 121 -1.01 -4.74 2.06
CA LEU A 121 0.14 -5.64 1.97
C LEU A 121 -0.35 -7.01 1.52
N TYR A 122 0.32 -7.62 0.55
CA TYR A 122 -0.12 -8.92 0.04
C TYR A 122 1.02 -9.89 -0.25
N VAL A 123 0.66 -11.16 -0.27
CA VAL A 123 1.48 -12.26 -0.79
C VAL A 123 0.75 -12.95 -1.93
N ASP A 124 1.50 -13.43 -2.93
CA ASP A 124 0.93 -14.28 -3.97
C ASP A 124 0.64 -15.67 -3.39
N ALA A 125 -0.52 -16.22 -3.70
CA ALA A 125 -0.96 -17.52 -3.20
C ALA A 125 -1.20 -18.53 -4.32
N SER A 126 -1.40 -18.07 -5.56
CA SER A 126 -1.66 -18.94 -6.70
C SER A 126 -1.42 -18.25 -8.03
N ASP A 127 -0.95 -19.00 -9.01
CA ASP A 127 -0.83 -18.57 -10.41
C ASP A 127 -2.07 -18.87 -11.27
N ALA A 128 -3.16 -19.36 -10.66
CA ALA A 128 -4.38 -19.77 -11.36
C ALA A 128 -5.01 -18.66 -12.22
N TRP A 129 -4.74 -17.39 -11.89
CA TRP A 129 -5.18 -16.24 -12.68
C TRP A 129 -4.61 -16.22 -14.11
N ARG A 130 -3.50 -16.92 -14.38
CA ARG A 130 -2.89 -17.02 -15.71
C ARG A 130 -3.79 -17.77 -16.69
N GLU A 131 -4.49 -18.78 -16.19
CA GLU A 131 -5.45 -19.58 -16.96
C GLU A 131 -6.88 -19.04 -16.84
N GLU A 132 -7.25 -18.57 -15.65
CA GLU A 132 -8.57 -18.03 -15.32
C GLU A 132 -8.44 -16.60 -14.74
N PRO A 133 -8.27 -15.55 -15.59
CA PRO A 133 -8.04 -14.17 -15.11
C PRO A 133 -9.14 -13.63 -14.20
N GLN A 134 -10.37 -14.14 -14.29
CA GLN A 134 -11.50 -13.74 -13.44
C GLN A 134 -11.30 -14.07 -11.95
N ARG A 135 -10.37 -14.96 -11.62
CA ARG A 135 -10.05 -15.31 -10.22
C ARG A 135 -9.51 -14.14 -9.41
N VAL A 136 -8.89 -13.13 -10.05
CA VAL A 136 -8.42 -11.92 -9.36
C VAL A 136 -9.56 -11.09 -8.73
N ALA A 137 -10.79 -11.32 -9.14
CA ALA A 137 -11.96 -10.60 -8.64
C ALA A 137 -12.64 -11.28 -7.43
N GLN A 138 -12.08 -12.39 -6.94
CA GLN A 138 -12.62 -13.09 -5.78
C GLN A 138 -12.24 -12.36 -4.49
N SER A 139 -13.11 -12.46 -3.49
CA SER A 139 -12.87 -11.85 -2.17
C SER A 139 -13.65 -12.61 -1.10
N GLY A 140 -13.00 -12.89 0.01
CA GLY A 140 -13.60 -13.58 1.14
C GLY A 140 -12.82 -13.32 2.45
N PRO A 141 -13.32 -13.83 3.59
CA PRO A 141 -12.61 -13.70 4.86
C PRO A 141 -11.34 -14.56 4.88
N LEU A 142 -10.27 -14.02 5.44
CA LEU A 142 -9.02 -14.73 5.70
C LEU A 142 -8.82 -14.88 7.21
N ALA A 143 -8.64 -16.12 7.68
CA ALA A 143 -8.28 -16.41 9.07
C ALA A 143 -6.76 -16.59 9.18
N ILE A 144 -6.07 -15.65 9.84
CA ILE A 144 -4.62 -15.67 10.12
C ILE A 144 -4.31 -15.09 11.51
#